data_26712ee33c81d6a8b07e2369c478bac9
#
_entry.id   26712ee33c81d6a8b07e2369c478bac9
#
_cell.length_a   1.000
_cell.length_b   1.000
_cell.length_c   1.000
_cell.angle_alpha   90.00
_cell.angle_beta   90.00
_cell.angle_gamma   90.00
#
_symmetry.space_group_name_H-M   'P 1'
#
loop_
_entity.id
_entity.type
_entity.pdbx_description
1 polymer ?
#
loop_
_entity_poly.entity_id
_entity_poly.type
_entity_poly.pdbx_seq_one_letter_code
_entity_poly.pdbx_strand_id
1 'polypeptide(L)'
;MIIEEVLKQRTLGMKNEKGVYITPAFPKLIYVLEEDNMHENSKYWYLTELAAKCTAKRMVPDYISEKKMLELKVDKNGEGHCYPCMGCRSFLTPYVDPKTNKPKYYGRFNQGVVTINLVDAALSSGKDMEKFWKLFDERLELCHKALKIRHERLSKATSDVAPILWQHGALARLKKGESIHPLLHGGYSTLSLGYAGLYECVKYMTGHSHTDNGVGKEFGLKVMQKLNDKCKEWKEQEDIDYSVYGTPIESTTYKFSKCLRKRFGKIKGITAVSYTHLRAHETKANL
;
A
#
# COMPACT_ATOMS: atom_id res chain seq x y z
N MET A 1 -6.05 26.57 15.41
CA MET A 1 -6.45 25.16 15.63
C MET A 1 -5.26 24.23 15.37
N ILE A 2 -5.24 23.03 15.98
CA ILE A 2 -4.09 22.09 15.87
C ILE A 2 -3.78 21.73 14.41
N ILE A 3 -4.80 21.34 13.63
CA ILE A 3 -4.62 20.96 12.21
C ILE A 3 -4.00 22.10 11.40
N GLU A 4 -4.51 23.31 11.59
CA GLU A 4 -4.01 24.50 10.91
C GLU A 4 -2.53 24.74 11.20
N GLU A 5 -2.14 24.65 12.47
CA GLU A 5 -0.74 24.85 12.88
C GLU A 5 0.16 23.74 12.34
N VAL A 6 -0.28 22.49 12.37
CA VAL A 6 0.47 21.37 11.76
C VAL A 6 0.73 21.63 10.27
N LEU A 7 -0.27 22.08 9.51
CA LEU A 7 -0.11 22.39 8.09
C LEU A 7 0.82 23.58 7.85
N LYS A 8 0.75 24.62 8.68
CA LYS A 8 1.66 25.78 8.62
C LYS A 8 3.10 25.35 8.90
N GLN A 9 3.35 24.58 9.95
CA GLN A 9 4.70 24.10 10.30
C GLN A 9 5.25 23.14 9.27
N ARG A 10 4.40 22.26 8.69
CA ARG A 10 4.81 21.42 7.56
C ARG A 10 5.17 22.23 6.32
N THR A 11 4.42 23.27 6.02
CA THR A 11 4.69 24.19 4.90
C THR A 11 6.03 24.92 5.10
N LEU A 12 6.32 25.35 6.32
CA LEU A 12 7.59 25.97 6.67
C LEU A 12 8.76 24.99 6.56
N GLY A 13 8.61 23.82 7.15
CA GLY A 13 9.66 22.79 7.25
C GLY A 13 10.60 23.02 8.46
N MET A 14 11.62 22.21 8.55
CA MET A 14 12.64 22.27 9.59
C MET A 14 13.97 22.75 9.00
N LYS A 15 14.66 23.64 9.71
CA LYS A 15 16.02 24.05 9.34
C LYS A 15 17.01 22.91 9.61
N ASN A 16 17.78 22.53 8.61
CA ASN A 16 18.92 21.62 8.79
C ASN A 16 20.17 22.38 9.29
N GLU A 17 21.24 21.67 9.53
CA GLU A 17 22.53 22.24 9.99
C GLU A 17 23.11 23.31 9.05
N LYS A 18 22.77 23.25 7.76
CA LYS A 18 23.16 24.23 6.74
C LYS A 18 22.20 25.43 6.63
N GLY A 19 21.22 25.53 7.52
CA GLY A 19 20.23 26.60 7.51
C GLY A 19 19.15 26.46 6.43
N VAL A 20 19.11 25.36 5.69
CA VAL A 20 18.11 25.09 4.64
C VAL A 20 16.88 24.45 5.26
N TYR A 21 15.70 24.94 4.87
CA TYR A 21 14.42 24.34 5.28
C TYR A 21 14.14 23.07 4.50
N ILE A 22 14.03 21.96 5.19
CA ILE A 22 13.67 20.64 4.67
C ILE A 22 12.33 20.17 5.27
N THR A 23 11.64 19.29 4.56
CA THR A 23 10.42 18.66 5.08
C THR A 23 10.76 17.26 5.59
N PRO A 24 10.49 16.96 6.88
CA PRO A 24 10.68 15.61 7.39
C PRO A 24 9.77 14.62 6.67
N ALA A 25 10.31 13.44 6.31
CA ALA A 25 9.53 12.38 5.66
C ALA A 25 8.47 11.78 6.61
N PHE A 26 8.76 11.77 7.91
CA PHE A 26 7.89 11.23 8.96
C PHE A 26 7.69 12.23 10.11
N PRO A 27 6.57 12.11 10.86
CA PRO A 27 5.43 11.21 10.63
C PRO A 27 4.70 11.55 9.32
N LYS A 28 4.12 10.53 8.68
CA LYS A 28 3.28 10.70 7.48
C LYS A 28 2.08 11.57 7.84
N LEU A 29 1.85 12.60 7.05
CA LEU A 29 0.70 13.49 7.23
C LEU A 29 -0.38 13.09 6.23
N ILE A 30 -1.58 12.81 6.73
CA ILE A 30 -2.75 12.43 5.95
C ILE A 30 -3.86 13.44 6.25
N TYR A 31 -4.47 13.96 5.21
CA TYR A 31 -5.60 14.88 5.30
C TYR A 31 -6.86 14.18 4.79
N VAL A 32 -7.87 14.08 5.64
CA VAL A 32 -9.15 13.47 5.29
C VAL A 32 -10.05 14.52 4.67
N LEU A 33 -10.58 14.22 3.49
CA LEU A 33 -11.59 15.04 2.81
C LEU A 33 -12.96 14.57 3.26
N GLU A 34 -13.65 15.45 3.97
CA GLU A 34 -14.97 15.29 4.58
C GLU A 34 -15.93 16.36 4.04
N GLU A 35 -17.23 16.20 4.23
CA GLU A 35 -18.24 17.20 3.77
C GLU A 35 -17.95 18.60 4.33
N ASP A 36 -17.44 18.70 5.56
CA ASP A 36 -17.16 19.97 6.24
C ASP A 36 -15.95 20.73 5.68
N ASN A 37 -15.13 20.11 4.82
CA ASN A 37 -13.90 20.72 4.30
C ASN A 37 -13.70 20.57 2.80
N MET A 38 -14.61 19.89 2.08
CA MET A 38 -14.42 19.52 0.67
C MET A 38 -14.99 20.56 -0.31
N HIS A 39 -15.86 21.46 0.13
CA HIS A 39 -16.53 22.45 -0.69
C HIS A 39 -16.16 23.88 -0.27
N GLU A 40 -16.07 24.81 -1.23
CA GLU A 40 -15.68 26.22 -0.99
C GLU A 40 -16.48 26.93 0.09
N ASN A 41 -17.75 26.56 0.26
CA ASN A 41 -18.62 27.14 1.28
C ASN A 41 -18.67 26.35 2.60
N SER A 42 -17.88 25.28 2.72
CA SER A 42 -17.85 24.47 3.93
C SER A 42 -17.04 25.16 5.04
N LYS A 43 -17.39 24.83 6.28
CA LYS A 43 -16.84 25.45 7.50
C LYS A 43 -15.31 25.42 7.57
N TYR A 44 -14.71 24.34 7.07
CA TYR A 44 -13.27 24.11 7.16
C TYR A 44 -12.57 24.12 5.79
N TRP A 45 -13.19 24.69 4.75
CA TRP A 45 -12.59 24.81 3.43
C TRP A 45 -11.19 25.45 3.46
N TYR A 46 -11.00 26.47 4.29
CA TYR A 46 -9.70 27.13 4.47
C TYR A 46 -8.57 26.20 4.88
N LEU A 47 -8.88 25.09 5.59
CA LEU A 47 -7.89 24.05 5.92
C LEU A 47 -7.50 23.25 4.69
N THR A 48 -8.44 22.97 3.79
CA THR A 48 -8.18 22.29 2.51
C THR A 48 -7.31 23.15 1.58
N GLU A 49 -7.59 24.47 1.51
CA GLU A 49 -6.71 25.40 0.80
C GLU A 49 -5.29 25.42 1.39
N LEU A 50 -5.18 25.43 2.72
CA LEU A 50 -3.91 25.40 3.41
C LEU A 50 -3.17 24.07 3.17
N ALA A 51 -3.90 22.95 3.19
CA ALA A 51 -3.36 21.63 2.84
C ALA A 51 -2.86 21.58 1.39
N ALA A 52 -3.63 22.13 0.44
CA ALA A 52 -3.23 22.24 -0.95
C ALA A 52 -1.96 23.09 -1.15
N LYS A 53 -1.86 24.22 -0.47
CA LYS A 53 -0.65 25.07 -0.44
C LYS A 53 0.57 24.31 0.13
N CYS A 54 0.34 23.54 1.19
CA CYS A 54 1.37 22.68 1.77
C CYS A 54 1.82 21.61 0.77
N THR A 55 0.88 20.95 0.12
CA THR A 55 1.17 19.92 -0.91
C THR A 55 1.95 20.51 -2.08
N ALA A 56 1.55 21.66 -2.59
CA ALA A 56 2.25 22.32 -3.70
C ALA A 56 3.72 22.65 -3.36
N LYS A 57 4.03 22.93 -2.10
CA LYS A 57 5.38 23.28 -1.65
C LYS A 57 6.18 22.09 -1.12
N ARG A 58 5.53 21.12 -0.48
CA ARG A 58 6.19 20.05 0.31
C ARG A 58 5.75 18.64 -0.06
N MET A 59 4.73 18.50 -0.92
CA MET A 59 4.21 17.21 -1.40
C MET A 59 3.60 16.35 -0.29
N VAL A 60 3.18 16.98 0.77
CA VAL A 60 2.40 16.46 1.88
C VAL A 60 1.34 17.48 2.24
N PRO A 61 0.18 17.08 2.75
CA PRO A 61 -0.26 15.73 3.12
C PRO A 61 -0.65 14.84 1.93
N ASP A 62 -0.76 13.51 2.16
CA ASP A 62 -1.56 12.63 1.32
C ASP A 62 -3.05 12.81 1.65
N TYR A 63 -3.92 12.57 0.68
CA TYR A 63 -5.37 12.79 0.84
C TYR A 63 -6.15 11.49 0.85
N ILE A 64 -7.16 11.41 1.72
CA ILE A 64 -8.12 10.30 1.80
C ILE A 64 -9.52 10.89 1.69
N SER A 65 -10.35 10.34 0.80
CA SER A 65 -11.78 10.67 0.76
C SER A 65 -12.53 9.81 1.77
N GLU A 66 -13.13 10.44 2.78
CA GLU A 66 -13.99 9.76 3.76
C GLU A 66 -15.10 8.98 3.06
N LYS A 67 -15.87 9.63 2.18
CA LYS A 67 -16.95 9.00 1.41
C LYS A 67 -16.51 7.72 0.73
N LYS A 68 -15.34 7.73 0.05
CA LYS A 68 -14.83 6.53 -0.62
C LYS A 68 -14.31 5.47 0.35
N MET A 69 -13.77 5.89 1.47
CA MET A 69 -13.37 4.93 2.51
C MET A 69 -14.58 4.21 3.11
N LEU A 70 -15.65 4.93 3.43
CA LEU A 70 -16.89 4.36 3.96
C LEU A 70 -17.54 3.37 2.97
N GLU A 71 -17.44 3.63 1.65
CA GLU A 71 -17.92 2.71 0.62
C GLU A 71 -17.06 1.43 0.47
N LEU A 72 -15.73 1.56 0.63
CA LEU A 72 -14.78 0.49 0.29
C LEU A 72 -14.29 -0.32 1.50
N LYS A 73 -14.28 0.29 2.69
CA LYS A 73 -13.78 -0.33 3.92
C LYS A 73 -14.92 -0.76 4.83
N VAL A 74 -15.69 -1.69 4.33
CA VAL A 74 -16.86 -2.25 5.03
C VAL A 74 -16.42 -3.45 5.89
N ASP A 75 -16.85 -3.49 7.13
CA ASP A 75 -16.58 -4.59 8.05
C ASP A 75 -17.57 -5.75 7.91
N LYS A 76 -17.41 -6.77 8.77
CA LYS A 76 -18.30 -7.94 8.79
C LYS A 76 -19.76 -7.63 9.16
N ASN A 77 -20.02 -6.48 9.76
CA ASN A 77 -21.37 -6.03 10.15
C ASN A 77 -22.02 -5.17 9.07
N GLY A 78 -21.33 -4.90 7.95
CA GLY A 78 -21.79 -4.04 6.87
C GLY A 78 -21.57 -2.54 7.14
N GLU A 79 -20.83 -2.17 8.17
CA GLU A 79 -20.51 -0.78 8.49
C GLU A 79 -19.23 -0.32 7.78
N GLY A 80 -19.30 0.84 7.14
CA GLY A 80 -18.16 1.49 6.50
C GLY A 80 -17.31 2.27 7.49
N HIS A 81 -15.98 2.27 7.28
CA HIS A 81 -15.04 2.91 8.18
C HIS A 81 -14.01 3.75 7.44
N CYS A 82 -13.71 4.94 7.98
CA CYS A 82 -12.61 5.79 7.54
C CYS A 82 -11.48 5.76 8.57
N TYR A 83 -10.29 5.35 8.14
CA TYR A 83 -9.09 5.29 8.98
C TYR A 83 -7.83 5.49 8.13
N PRO A 84 -6.71 5.96 8.72
CA PRO A 84 -5.49 6.23 7.96
C PRO A 84 -4.85 4.96 7.43
N CYS A 85 -4.15 5.09 6.30
CA CYS A 85 -3.28 4.03 5.80
C CYS A 85 -2.07 3.84 6.71
N MET A 86 -1.52 2.64 6.68
CA MET A 86 -0.26 2.32 7.33
C MET A 86 0.90 2.60 6.37
N GLY A 87 1.89 3.34 6.84
CA GLY A 87 2.99 3.79 5.99
C GLY A 87 2.49 4.66 4.83
N CYS A 88 2.85 4.30 3.60
CA CYS A 88 2.57 5.15 2.45
C CYS A 88 1.18 4.92 1.82
N ARG A 89 0.72 3.67 1.69
CA ARG A 89 -0.52 3.33 0.94
C ARG A 89 -1.14 2.00 1.33
N SER A 90 -0.72 1.38 2.43
CA SER A 90 -1.27 0.11 2.87
C SER A 90 -2.42 0.34 3.84
N PHE A 91 -3.62 -0.04 3.42
CA PHE A 91 -4.76 -0.08 4.31
C PHE A 91 -4.90 -1.49 4.87
N LEU A 92 -4.99 -1.59 6.20
CA LEU A 92 -5.38 -2.83 6.83
C LEU A 92 -6.84 -3.13 6.50
N THR A 93 -7.23 -4.39 6.54
CA THR A 93 -8.64 -4.78 6.41
C THR A 93 -9.44 -4.25 7.60
N PRO A 94 -10.74 -3.93 7.46
CA PRO A 94 -11.59 -3.59 8.59
C PRO A 94 -11.58 -4.71 9.65
N TYR A 95 -11.47 -4.33 10.92
CA TYR A 95 -11.42 -5.29 12.03
C TYR A 95 -12.39 -4.88 13.15
N VAL A 96 -13.20 -5.82 13.58
CA VAL A 96 -14.08 -5.70 14.74
C VAL A 96 -13.57 -6.61 15.84
N ASP A 97 -13.25 -6.04 16.99
CA ASP A 97 -12.77 -6.80 18.15
C ASP A 97 -13.87 -7.77 18.63
N PRO A 98 -13.63 -9.08 18.63
CA PRO A 98 -14.64 -10.07 19.00
C PRO A 98 -15.08 -9.98 20.47
N LYS A 99 -14.28 -9.38 21.35
CA LYS A 99 -14.61 -9.23 22.77
C LYS A 99 -15.56 -8.05 23.02
N THR A 100 -15.37 -6.95 22.31
CA THR A 100 -16.11 -5.71 22.52
C THR A 100 -17.17 -5.46 21.45
N ASN A 101 -17.12 -6.22 20.36
CA ASN A 101 -17.88 -6.01 19.13
C ASN A 101 -17.79 -4.57 18.58
N LYS A 102 -16.65 -3.90 18.81
CA LYS A 102 -16.40 -2.55 18.33
C LYS A 102 -15.26 -2.53 17.32
N PRO A 103 -15.31 -1.64 16.31
CA PRO A 103 -14.22 -1.49 15.37
C PRO A 103 -12.95 -0.99 16.09
N LYS A 104 -11.80 -1.53 15.67
CA LYS A 104 -10.50 -1.18 16.23
C LYS A 104 -9.51 -0.76 15.15
N TYR A 105 -8.99 0.44 15.26
CA TYR A 105 -8.11 1.06 14.26
C TYR A 105 -6.66 1.20 14.72
N TYR A 106 -6.39 1.08 16.00
CA TYR A 106 -5.06 1.24 16.63
C TYR A 106 -4.47 -0.10 17.08
N GLY A 107 -3.16 -0.13 17.23
CA GLY A 107 -2.43 -1.33 17.68
C GLY A 107 -2.38 -2.45 16.63
N ARG A 108 -2.83 -2.19 15.41
CA ARG A 108 -2.86 -3.13 14.30
C ARG A 108 -1.61 -2.97 13.43
N PHE A 109 -1.25 -3.99 12.67
CA PHE A 109 -0.01 -3.98 11.91
C PHE A 109 -0.06 -4.87 10.65
N ASN A 110 0.90 -4.66 9.76
CA ASN A 110 1.16 -5.52 8.63
C ASN A 110 2.28 -6.51 8.99
N GLN A 111 2.05 -7.80 8.78
CA GLN A 111 3.03 -8.86 9.05
C GLN A 111 4.16 -8.87 8.03
N GLY A 112 3.94 -8.30 6.85
CA GLY A 112 4.95 -8.19 5.81
C GLY A 112 4.35 -8.08 4.40
N VAL A 113 5.21 -7.73 3.46
CA VAL A 113 4.86 -7.57 2.03
C VAL A 113 5.72 -8.50 1.20
N VAL A 114 5.12 -9.17 0.23
CA VAL A 114 5.81 -9.85 -0.87
C VAL A 114 5.27 -9.28 -2.17
N THR A 115 6.16 -8.79 -3.04
CA THR A 115 5.76 -8.08 -4.25
C THR A 115 5.95 -8.95 -5.49
N ILE A 116 4.87 -9.14 -6.25
CA ILE A 116 4.93 -9.77 -7.57
C ILE A 116 5.46 -8.76 -8.61
N ASN A 117 6.40 -9.22 -9.44
CA ASN A 117 6.89 -8.47 -10.58
C ASN A 117 6.05 -8.80 -11.82
N LEU A 118 5.07 -7.96 -12.12
CA LEU A 118 4.17 -8.16 -13.26
C LEU A 118 4.90 -8.12 -14.61
N VAL A 119 5.94 -7.30 -14.70
CA VAL A 119 6.75 -7.15 -15.92
C VAL A 119 7.53 -8.44 -16.22
N ASP A 120 8.03 -9.13 -15.17
CA ASP A 120 8.73 -10.40 -15.36
C ASP A 120 7.80 -11.49 -15.93
N ALA A 121 6.57 -11.57 -15.43
CA ALA A 121 5.57 -12.50 -15.97
C ALA A 121 5.24 -12.17 -17.43
N ALA A 122 5.02 -10.90 -17.75
CA ALA A 122 4.72 -10.44 -19.11
C ALA A 122 5.88 -10.75 -20.09
N LEU A 123 7.12 -10.38 -19.74
CA LEU A 123 8.27 -10.62 -20.61
C LEU A 123 8.57 -12.12 -20.77
N SER A 124 8.40 -12.91 -19.72
CA SER A 124 8.58 -14.36 -19.78
C SER A 124 7.54 -15.08 -20.64
N SER A 125 6.35 -14.49 -20.80
CA SER A 125 5.30 -15.04 -21.67
C SER A 125 5.59 -14.84 -23.16
N GLY A 126 6.40 -13.83 -23.53
CA GLY A 126 6.67 -13.49 -24.92
C GLY A 126 5.45 -12.95 -25.66
N LYS A 127 4.51 -12.29 -24.98
CA LYS A 127 3.21 -11.79 -25.44
C LYS A 127 2.14 -12.87 -25.68
N ASP A 128 2.42 -14.11 -25.36
CA ASP A 128 1.43 -15.17 -25.35
C ASP A 128 0.51 -15.00 -24.12
N MET A 129 -0.80 -14.80 -24.36
CA MET A 129 -1.77 -14.51 -23.32
C MET A 129 -2.04 -15.71 -22.39
N GLU A 130 -2.12 -16.89 -22.95
CA GLU A 130 -2.32 -18.14 -22.17
C GLU A 130 -1.14 -18.41 -21.26
N LYS A 131 0.06 -18.31 -21.83
CA LYS A 131 1.31 -18.46 -21.10
C LYS A 131 1.48 -17.38 -20.02
N PHE A 132 1.03 -16.14 -20.29
CA PHE A 132 1.04 -15.07 -19.30
C PHE A 132 0.23 -15.46 -18.06
N TRP A 133 -1.03 -15.87 -18.23
CA TRP A 133 -1.88 -16.22 -17.10
C TRP A 133 -1.35 -17.42 -16.32
N LYS A 134 -0.79 -18.42 -17.00
CA LYS A 134 -0.14 -19.56 -16.35
C LYS A 134 1.05 -19.11 -15.50
N LEU A 135 1.96 -18.31 -16.05
CA LEU A 135 3.10 -17.77 -15.32
C LEU A 135 2.68 -16.85 -14.19
N PHE A 136 1.62 -16.08 -14.39
CA PHE A 136 1.07 -15.20 -13.36
C PHE A 136 0.58 -16.02 -12.16
N ASP A 137 -0.16 -17.10 -12.38
CA ASP A 137 -0.59 -18.02 -11.34
C ASP A 137 0.59 -18.67 -10.59
N GLU A 138 1.57 -19.18 -11.31
CA GLU A 138 2.79 -19.72 -10.71
C GLU A 138 3.51 -18.69 -9.81
N ARG A 139 3.59 -17.43 -10.23
CA ARG A 139 4.20 -16.35 -9.44
C ARG A 139 3.36 -15.99 -8.22
N LEU A 140 2.02 -16.01 -8.34
CA LEU A 140 1.12 -15.78 -7.22
C LEU A 140 1.29 -16.85 -6.14
N GLU A 141 1.36 -18.12 -6.52
CA GLU A 141 1.61 -19.22 -5.57
C GLU A 141 2.97 -19.08 -4.86
N LEU A 142 4.02 -18.62 -5.57
CA LEU A 142 5.31 -18.33 -4.95
C LEU A 142 5.22 -17.15 -3.95
N CYS A 143 4.47 -16.10 -4.30
CA CYS A 143 4.24 -14.98 -3.38
C CYS A 143 3.46 -15.44 -2.15
N HIS A 144 2.42 -16.24 -2.32
CA HIS A 144 1.65 -16.82 -1.23
C HIS A 144 2.52 -17.64 -0.28
N LYS A 145 3.29 -18.58 -0.83
CA LYS A 145 4.24 -19.37 -0.05
C LYS A 145 5.23 -18.52 0.74
N ALA A 146 5.75 -17.45 0.13
CA ALA A 146 6.67 -16.54 0.80
C ALA A 146 5.98 -15.73 1.92
N LEU A 147 4.73 -15.32 1.74
CA LEU A 147 3.91 -14.67 2.77
C LEU A 147 3.64 -15.62 3.93
N LYS A 148 3.30 -16.89 3.66
CA LYS A 148 3.09 -17.91 4.70
C LYS A 148 4.36 -18.17 5.52
N ILE A 149 5.53 -18.27 4.90
CA ILE A 149 6.81 -18.43 5.61
C ILE A 149 7.05 -17.24 6.56
N ARG A 150 6.68 -16.01 6.17
CA ARG A 150 6.78 -14.84 7.05
C ARG A 150 5.84 -14.96 8.24
N HIS A 151 4.59 -15.33 7.98
CA HIS A 151 3.59 -15.58 9.02
C HIS A 151 4.05 -16.64 10.01
N GLU A 152 4.50 -17.80 9.53
CA GLU A 152 4.99 -18.91 10.34
C GLU A 152 6.20 -18.54 11.22
N ARG A 153 7.08 -17.66 10.72
CA ARG A 153 8.20 -17.15 11.52
C ARG A 153 7.74 -16.22 12.62
N LEU A 154 6.78 -15.34 12.33
CA LEU A 154 6.20 -14.44 13.33
C LEU A 154 5.39 -15.21 14.38
N SER A 155 4.69 -16.28 14.01
CA SER A 155 3.86 -17.06 14.92
C SER A 155 4.65 -17.69 16.08
N LYS A 156 5.95 -17.83 15.94
CA LYS A 156 6.86 -18.35 16.95
C LYS A 156 7.45 -17.26 17.85
N ALA A 157 7.20 -15.99 17.57
CA ALA A 157 7.76 -14.89 18.31
C ALA A 157 7.00 -14.64 19.62
N THR A 158 7.74 -14.17 20.62
CA THR A 158 7.18 -13.70 21.89
C THR A 158 7.30 -12.18 21.98
N SER A 159 6.60 -11.59 22.93
CA SER A 159 6.61 -10.15 23.17
C SER A 159 8.02 -9.58 23.48
N ASP A 160 8.97 -10.43 23.87
CA ASP A 160 10.35 -10.04 24.20
C ASP A 160 11.20 -9.69 22.97
N VAL A 161 10.78 -10.14 21.78
CA VAL A 161 11.51 -9.84 20.52
C VAL A 161 11.54 -8.33 20.22
N ALA A 162 10.46 -7.62 20.59
CA ALA A 162 10.38 -6.17 20.42
C ALA A 162 9.45 -5.57 21.52
N PRO A 163 9.96 -5.38 22.75
CA PRO A 163 9.13 -4.96 23.89
C PRO A 163 8.36 -3.67 23.65
N ILE A 164 8.95 -2.67 22.99
CA ILE A 164 8.27 -1.40 22.67
C ILE A 164 7.00 -1.66 21.87
N LEU A 165 7.04 -2.58 20.90
CA LEU A 165 5.90 -2.90 20.06
C LEU A 165 4.85 -3.71 20.82
N TRP A 166 5.27 -4.75 21.55
CA TRP A 166 4.38 -5.79 22.05
C TRP A 166 3.99 -5.62 23.51
N GLN A 167 4.86 -5.06 24.37
CA GLN A 167 4.62 -4.93 25.80
C GLN A 167 4.21 -3.50 26.20
N HIS A 168 4.80 -2.48 25.57
CA HIS A 168 4.66 -1.09 26.00
C HIS A 168 3.62 -0.28 25.20
N GLY A 169 2.84 -0.93 24.34
CA GLY A 169 1.60 -0.37 23.79
C GLY A 169 1.71 0.28 22.41
N ALA A 170 2.84 0.18 21.70
CA ALA A 170 2.87 0.65 20.32
C ALA A 170 1.94 -0.17 19.42
N LEU A 171 1.91 -1.49 19.57
CA LEU A 171 0.98 -2.40 18.89
C LEU A 171 0.08 -3.15 19.86
N ALA A 172 0.63 -3.65 20.97
CA ALA A 172 -0.10 -4.41 21.98
C ALA A 172 0.40 -4.11 23.39
N ARG A 173 -0.25 -4.68 24.40
CA ARG A 173 0.16 -4.65 25.81
C ARG A 173 0.19 -6.07 26.37
N LEU A 174 1.01 -6.91 25.75
CA LEU A 174 1.25 -8.29 26.16
C LEU A 174 2.18 -8.31 27.37
N LYS A 175 2.07 -9.35 28.18
CA LYS A 175 3.02 -9.62 29.26
C LYS A 175 4.36 -10.06 28.68
N LYS A 176 5.43 -9.90 29.46
CA LYS A 176 6.75 -10.42 29.10
C LYS A 176 6.70 -11.92 28.82
N GLY A 177 7.29 -12.37 27.71
CA GLY A 177 7.31 -13.76 27.26
C GLY A 177 6.00 -14.25 26.61
N GLU A 178 4.95 -13.44 26.58
CA GLU A 178 3.67 -13.82 25.98
C GLU A 178 3.79 -13.93 24.46
N SER A 179 3.14 -14.94 23.87
CA SER A 179 3.15 -15.16 22.41
C SER A 179 2.38 -14.08 21.67
N ILE A 180 2.92 -13.62 20.52
CA ILE A 180 2.22 -12.71 19.61
C ILE A 180 1.28 -13.43 18.66
N HIS A 181 1.28 -14.77 18.64
CA HIS A 181 0.49 -15.59 17.72
C HIS A 181 -1.01 -15.20 17.64
N PRO A 182 -1.73 -14.91 18.74
CA PRO A 182 -3.13 -14.50 18.66
C PRO A 182 -3.37 -13.22 17.89
N LEU A 183 -2.36 -12.37 17.73
CA LEU A 183 -2.44 -11.10 16.98
C LEU A 183 -2.23 -11.28 15.47
N LEU A 184 -1.92 -12.50 15.02
CA LEU A 184 -1.65 -12.79 13.61
C LEU A 184 -2.88 -13.30 12.86
N HIS A 185 -3.97 -13.58 13.56
CA HIS A 185 -5.20 -14.18 13.05
C HIS A 185 -6.43 -13.29 13.28
N GLY A 186 -7.58 -13.73 12.76
CA GLY A 186 -8.87 -13.09 13.01
C GLY A 186 -8.96 -11.65 12.47
N GLY A 187 -8.12 -11.26 11.53
CA GLY A 187 -8.13 -9.91 10.95
C GLY A 187 -7.40 -8.84 11.77
N TYR A 188 -6.78 -9.18 12.91
CA TYR A 188 -6.05 -8.19 13.71
C TYR A 188 -4.84 -7.60 12.99
N SER A 189 -4.14 -8.42 12.22
CA SER A 189 -3.03 -8.02 11.35
C SER A 189 -3.23 -8.53 9.93
N THR A 190 -2.48 -7.99 8.98
CA THR A 190 -2.66 -8.26 7.54
C THR A 190 -1.34 -8.64 6.89
N LEU A 191 -1.35 -9.60 5.98
CA LEU A 191 -0.30 -9.86 5.01
C LEU A 191 -0.59 -9.10 3.71
N SER A 192 0.41 -8.50 3.10
CA SER A 192 0.22 -7.73 1.87
C SER A 192 0.85 -8.39 0.66
N LEU A 193 0.01 -8.67 -0.35
CA LEU A 193 0.44 -9.02 -1.69
C LEU A 193 0.74 -7.74 -2.46
N GLY A 194 2.00 -7.38 -2.54
CA GLY A 194 2.46 -6.23 -3.32
C GLY A 194 2.47 -6.52 -4.82
N TYR A 195 2.28 -5.52 -5.63
CA TYR A 195 2.51 -5.59 -7.08
C TYR A 195 3.31 -4.40 -7.58
N ALA A 196 4.05 -4.59 -8.66
CA ALA A 196 4.79 -3.53 -9.34
C ALA A 196 4.83 -3.78 -10.85
N GLY A 197 4.85 -2.69 -11.64
CA GLY A 197 4.99 -2.73 -13.08
C GLY A 197 3.69 -3.03 -13.83
N LEU A 198 2.53 -2.61 -13.33
CA LEU A 198 1.25 -2.80 -14.02
C LEU A 198 1.24 -2.10 -15.39
N TYR A 199 1.74 -0.86 -15.48
CA TYR A 199 1.81 -0.14 -16.74
C TYR A 199 2.64 -0.88 -17.79
N GLU A 200 3.86 -1.25 -17.44
CA GLU A 200 4.78 -1.93 -18.33
C GLU A 200 4.26 -3.33 -18.75
N CYS A 201 3.64 -4.04 -17.82
CA CYS A 201 2.99 -5.31 -18.09
C CYS A 201 1.88 -5.18 -19.14
N VAL A 202 0.94 -4.26 -18.89
CA VAL A 202 -0.17 -3.99 -19.82
C VAL A 202 0.37 -3.53 -21.17
N LYS A 203 1.31 -2.59 -21.17
CA LYS A 203 1.91 -2.04 -22.40
C LYS A 203 2.60 -3.11 -23.23
N TYR A 204 3.34 -4.02 -22.59
CA TYR A 204 4.00 -5.11 -23.28
C TYR A 204 3.03 -6.13 -23.86
N MET A 205 2.01 -6.53 -23.08
CA MET A 205 1.06 -7.57 -23.50
C MET A 205 0.06 -7.07 -24.55
N THR A 206 -0.40 -5.83 -24.46
CA THR A 206 -1.50 -5.32 -25.29
C THR A 206 -1.08 -4.25 -26.32
N GLY A 207 0.09 -3.65 -26.13
CA GLY A 207 0.53 -2.48 -26.90
C GLY A 207 -0.09 -1.16 -26.43
N HIS A 208 -1.06 -1.18 -25.50
CA HIS A 208 -1.82 -0.04 -25.01
C HIS A 208 -1.48 0.29 -23.55
N SER A 209 -1.78 1.53 -23.11
CA SER A 209 -1.70 1.90 -21.71
C SER A 209 -2.90 1.31 -20.92
N HIS A 210 -2.72 1.03 -19.64
CA HIS A 210 -3.84 0.68 -18.75
C HIS A 210 -4.77 1.87 -18.48
N THR A 211 -4.37 3.08 -18.84
CA THR A 211 -5.19 4.30 -18.76
C THR A 211 -5.96 4.58 -20.04
N ASP A 212 -5.62 3.91 -21.14
CA ASP A 212 -6.35 4.02 -22.39
C ASP A 212 -7.69 3.27 -22.28
N ASN A 213 -8.78 3.86 -22.78
CA ASN A 213 -10.05 3.14 -22.86
C ASN A 213 -9.93 1.95 -23.85
N GLY A 214 -10.46 0.79 -23.46
CA GLY A 214 -10.42 -0.44 -24.25
C GLY A 214 -9.46 -1.49 -23.73
N VAL A 215 -8.78 -2.21 -24.62
CA VAL A 215 -8.01 -3.45 -24.34
C VAL A 215 -6.99 -3.30 -23.21
N GLY A 216 -6.26 -2.18 -23.15
CA GLY A 216 -5.27 -1.95 -22.10
C GLY A 216 -5.91 -1.83 -20.72
N LYS A 217 -6.99 -1.06 -20.61
CA LYS A 217 -7.76 -0.90 -19.36
C LYS A 217 -8.38 -2.23 -18.93
N GLU A 218 -9.01 -2.95 -19.85
CA GLU A 218 -9.66 -4.24 -19.56
C GLU A 218 -8.66 -5.27 -19.06
N PHE A 219 -7.50 -5.38 -19.71
CA PHE A 219 -6.44 -6.28 -19.28
C PHE A 219 -5.88 -5.89 -17.92
N GLY A 220 -5.63 -4.59 -17.69
CA GLY A 220 -5.18 -4.08 -16.40
C GLY A 220 -6.17 -4.38 -15.27
N LEU A 221 -7.47 -4.19 -15.50
CA LEU A 221 -8.52 -4.52 -14.55
C LEU A 221 -8.59 -6.03 -14.26
N LYS A 222 -8.44 -6.89 -15.28
CA LYS A 222 -8.39 -8.37 -15.09
C LYS A 222 -7.19 -8.78 -14.21
N VAL A 223 -6.02 -8.16 -14.40
CA VAL A 223 -4.85 -8.42 -13.54
C VAL A 223 -5.14 -8.01 -12.10
N MET A 224 -5.69 -6.82 -11.88
CA MET A 224 -6.00 -6.34 -10.54
C MET A 224 -7.12 -7.16 -9.87
N GLN A 225 -8.14 -7.55 -10.62
CA GLN A 225 -9.21 -8.40 -10.12
C GLN A 225 -8.64 -9.74 -9.64
N LYS A 226 -7.79 -10.38 -10.44
CA LYS A 226 -7.19 -11.66 -10.07
C LYS A 226 -6.33 -11.58 -8.80
N LEU A 227 -5.59 -10.47 -8.60
CA LEU A 227 -4.86 -10.22 -7.35
C LEU A 227 -5.80 -10.16 -6.15
N ASN A 228 -6.92 -9.44 -6.28
CA ASN A 228 -7.92 -9.31 -5.21
C ASN A 228 -8.62 -10.65 -4.93
N ASP A 229 -9.00 -11.38 -5.97
CA ASP A 229 -9.68 -12.68 -5.84
C ASP A 229 -8.78 -13.70 -5.11
N LYS A 230 -7.48 -13.71 -5.41
CA LYS A 230 -6.53 -14.57 -4.71
C LYS A 230 -6.34 -14.17 -3.24
N CYS A 231 -6.26 -12.88 -2.93
CA CYS A 231 -6.21 -12.44 -1.54
C CYS A 231 -7.48 -12.86 -0.77
N LYS A 232 -8.64 -12.78 -1.40
CA LYS A 232 -9.91 -13.22 -0.80
C LYS A 232 -9.95 -14.73 -0.58
N GLU A 233 -9.55 -15.50 -1.59
CA GLU A 233 -9.46 -16.97 -1.52
C GLU A 233 -8.55 -17.42 -0.35
N TRP A 234 -7.35 -16.87 -0.25
CA TRP A 234 -6.41 -17.23 0.82
C TRP A 234 -6.94 -16.83 2.21
N LYS A 235 -7.60 -15.68 2.31
CA LYS A 235 -8.21 -15.24 3.57
C LYS A 235 -9.30 -16.22 4.03
N GLU A 236 -10.16 -16.69 3.11
CA GLU A 236 -11.22 -17.64 3.42
C GLU A 236 -10.68 -19.02 3.84
N GLN A 237 -9.52 -19.44 3.31
CA GLN A 237 -8.91 -20.72 3.59
C GLN A 237 -8.06 -20.77 4.87
N GLU A 238 -7.48 -19.66 5.30
CA GLU A 238 -6.37 -19.67 6.26
C GLU A 238 -6.60 -18.87 7.54
N ASP A 239 -7.73 -18.19 7.70
CA ASP A 239 -8.00 -17.24 8.83
C ASP A 239 -6.89 -16.19 9.01
N ILE A 240 -6.26 -15.80 7.90
CA ILE A 240 -5.25 -14.74 7.82
C ILE A 240 -5.76 -13.67 6.88
N ASP A 241 -5.70 -12.41 7.30
CA ASP A 241 -6.07 -11.31 6.40
C ASP A 241 -4.99 -11.05 5.36
N TYR A 242 -5.40 -11.11 4.10
CA TYR A 242 -4.58 -10.74 2.94
C TYR A 242 -5.14 -9.48 2.28
N SER A 243 -4.26 -8.60 1.80
CA SER A 243 -4.65 -7.41 1.05
C SER A 243 -3.72 -7.14 -0.12
N VAL A 244 -4.27 -6.64 -1.21
CA VAL A 244 -3.47 -6.14 -2.33
C VAL A 244 -2.83 -4.81 -1.95
N TYR A 245 -1.58 -4.63 -2.35
CA TYR A 245 -0.77 -3.48 -2.00
C TYR A 245 -0.02 -2.92 -3.20
N GLY A 246 -0.28 -1.67 -3.55
CA GLY A 246 0.55 -0.94 -4.51
C GLY A 246 1.92 -0.71 -3.91
N THR A 247 2.90 -1.53 -4.26
CA THR A 247 4.23 -1.45 -3.65
C THR A 247 4.88 -0.10 -3.90
N PRO A 248 5.33 0.62 -2.87
CA PRO A 248 6.05 1.88 -3.04
C PRO A 248 7.35 1.65 -3.80
N ILE A 249 7.68 2.64 -4.62
CA ILE A 249 8.65 2.52 -5.70
C ILE A 249 10.09 2.82 -5.21
N GLU A 250 10.51 2.28 -4.10
CA GLU A 250 11.84 2.51 -3.57
C GLU A 250 12.86 1.46 -4.08
N SER A 251 13.52 0.76 -3.17
CA SER A 251 14.55 -0.23 -3.49
C SER A 251 14.05 -1.43 -4.31
N THR A 252 12.79 -1.83 -4.15
CA THR A 252 12.19 -2.97 -4.87
C THR A 252 12.16 -2.73 -6.36
N THR A 253 11.81 -1.54 -6.80
CA THR A 253 11.78 -1.15 -8.20
C THR A 253 13.16 -1.19 -8.85
N TYR A 254 14.16 -0.64 -8.16
CA TYR A 254 15.54 -0.72 -8.65
C TYR A 254 15.99 -2.18 -8.83
N LYS A 255 15.71 -3.02 -7.84
CA LYS A 255 16.01 -4.46 -7.90
C LYS A 255 15.34 -5.14 -9.09
N PHE A 256 14.04 -4.91 -9.26
CA PHE A 256 13.27 -5.48 -10.37
C PHE A 256 13.80 -5.02 -11.72
N SER A 257 14.01 -3.72 -11.89
CA SER A 257 14.57 -3.14 -13.11
C SER A 257 15.95 -3.74 -13.47
N LYS A 258 16.83 -3.86 -12.48
CA LYS A 258 18.15 -4.48 -12.65
C LYS A 258 18.06 -5.94 -13.09
N CYS A 259 17.18 -6.73 -12.45
CA CYS A 259 16.94 -8.12 -12.79
C CYS A 259 16.33 -8.30 -14.18
N LEU A 260 15.34 -7.48 -14.53
CA LEU A 260 14.70 -7.48 -15.84
C LEU A 260 15.71 -7.19 -16.97
N ARG A 261 16.56 -6.17 -16.79
CA ARG A 261 17.62 -5.84 -17.75
C ARG A 261 18.64 -6.96 -17.92
N LYS A 262 18.99 -7.65 -16.83
CA LYS A 262 19.90 -8.79 -16.90
C LYS A 262 19.29 -9.97 -17.65
N ARG A 263 17.99 -10.23 -17.49
CA ARG A 263 17.30 -11.37 -18.10
C ARG A 263 16.84 -11.13 -19.53
N PHE A 264 16.35 -9.95 -19.82
CA PHE A 264 15.64 -9.64 -21.07
C PHE A 264 16.30 -8.53 -21.92
N GLY A 265 17.39 -7.93 -21.42
CA GLY A 265 18.07 -6.84 -22.08
C GLY A 265 17.30 -5.50 -21.99
N LYS A 266 17.66 -4.56 -22.88
CA LYS A 266 17.00 -3.26 -22.98
C LYS A 266 15.83 -3.33 -23.95
N ILE A 267 14.61 -3.25 -23.44
CA ILE A 267 13.37 -3.17 -24.23
C ILE A 267 12.81 -1.75 -24.07
N LYS A 268 12.72 -1.00 -25.18
CA LYS A 268 12.27 0.40 -25.18
C LYS A 268 10.85 0.50 -24.62
N GLY A 269 10.65 1.40 -23.67
CA GLY A 269 9.36 1.62 -23.02
C GLY A 269 8.97 0.59 -21.94
N ILE A 270 9.76 -0.47 -21.74
CA ILE A 270 9.50 -1.53 -20.76
C ILE A 270 10.66 -1.65 -19.75
N THR A 271 11.86 -2.09 -20.18
CA THR A 271 12.99 -2.23 -19.27
C THR A 271 13.98 -1.05 -19.31
N ALA A 272 13.99 -0.27 -20.39
CA ALA A 272 14.86 0.88 -20.54
C ALA A 272 14.29 2.16 -19.89
N VAL A 273 12.97 2.23 -19.74
CA VAL A 273 12.25 3.38 -19.16
C VAL A 273 11.73 3.05 -17.77
N SER A 274 11.65 1.78 -17.39
CA SER A 274 11.12 1.35 -16.09
C SER A 274 11.85 1.99 -14.90
N TYR A 275 13.16 2.26 -15.02
CA TYR A 275 13.88 3.00 -13.98
C TYR A 275 13.40 4.45 -13.83
N THR A 276 12.97 5.08 -14.92
CA THR A 276 12.49 6.47 -14.94
C THR A 276 10.98 6.53 -14.70
N HIS A 277 10.19 5.58 -15.22
CA HIS A 277 8.73 5.57 -15.04
C HIS A 277 8.29 4.98 -13.70
N LEU A 278 8.95 3.99 -13.18
CA LEU A 278 8.74 3.52 -11.82
C LEU A 278 9.10 4.62 -10.79
N ARG A 279 10.03 5.51 -11.14
CA ARG A 279 10.33 6.75 -10.40
C ARG A 279 9.39 7.90 -10.77
N ALA A 280 8.85 7.93 -11.99
CA ALA A 280 8.03 9.05 -12.45
C ALA A 280 6.62 9.07 -11.85
N HIS A 281 6.09 7.95 -11.36
CA HIS A 281 4.91 8.00 -10.48
C HIS A 281 5.24 8.60 -9.11
N GLU A 282 6.48 8.54 -8.65
CA GLU A 282 6.94 9.29 -7.48
C GLU A 282 7.43 10.69 -7.83
N THR A 283 8.11 10.89 -8.97
CA THR A 283 8.71 12.19 -9.32
C THR A 283 7.78 13.11 -10.08
N LYS A 284 6.75 12.64 -10.79
CA LYS A 284 5.68 13.53 -11.28
C LYS A 284 4.71 13.97 -10.19
N ALA A 285 4.64 13.23 -9.10
CA ALA A 285 4.06 13.71 -7.86
C ALA A 285 5.09 14.53 -7.03
N ASN A 286 6.37 14.60 -7.45
CA ASN A 286 7.49 15.19 -6.74
C ASN A 286 8.17 16.34 -7.51
N LEU A 287 7.62 16.75 -8.64
CA LEU A 287 7.88 17.99 -9.36
C LEU A 287 6.61 18.84 -9.39
#